data_85eb519751dc2ae0e9edc776726320a1
#
_entry.id   85eb519751dc2ae0e9edc776726320a1
#
_cell.length_a   1.000
_cell.length_b   1.000
_cell.length_c   1.000
_cell.angle_alpha   90.00
_cell.angle_beta   90.00
_cell.angle_gamma   90.00
#
_symmetry.space_group_name_H-M   'P 1'
#
loop_
_entity.id
_entity.type
_entity.pdbx_description
1 polymer ?
#
loop_
_entity_poly.entity_id
_entity_poly.type
_entity_poly.pdbx_seq_one_letter_code
_entity_poly.pdbx_strand_id
1 'polypeptide(L)'
;MIYRFKSKASSDVIMLKPNARQLLHILDKVNINDPDDSDGIIMVDQISAALTALQFAIDAEEAALKEAQAQAKAQGASPPHTIVSLRQRAYPIIEMLKRSAKEHCDVIWTV
;
A
#
# COMPACT_ATOMS: atom_id res chain seq x y z
N MET A 1 -6.14 14.19 8.79
CA MET A 1 -6.20 12.94 9.56
C MET A 1 -5.09 12.00 9.11
N ILE A 2 -4.46 11.34 10.02
CA ILE A 2 -3.35 10.42 9.73
C ILE A 2 -3.66 9.04 10.28
N TYR A 3 -3.09 8.03 9.63
CA TYR A 3 -3.06 6.66 10.13
C TYR A 3 -1.67 6.36 10.65
N ARG A 4 -1.60 5.66 11.77
CA ARG A 4 -0.34 5.23 12.36
C ARG A 4 -0.30 3.71 12.38
N PHE A 5 0.67 3.15 11.67
CA PHE A 5 0.92 1.71 11.64
C PHE A 5 2.01 1.38 12.64
N LYS A 6 1.78 0.36 13.47
CA LYS A 6 2.68 -0.02 14.55
C LYS A 6 2.99 -1.50 14.52
N SER A 7 4.24 -1.84 14.79
CA SER A 7 4.69 -3.21 14.96
C SER A 7 5.85 -3.23 15.94
N LYS A 8 5.94 -4.29 16.74
CA LYS A 8 7.09 -4.48 17.63
C LYS A 8 8.40 -4.71 16.86
N ALA A 9 8.31 -5.08 15.59
CA ALA A 9 9.47 -5.40 14.77
C ALA A 9 10.09 -4.19 14.09
N SER A 10 9.42 -3.04 14.07
CA SER A 10 9.93 -1.85 13.39
C SER A 10 9.38 -0.57 14.03
N SER A 11 9.92 0.57 13.56
CA SER A 11 9.39 1.88 13.94
C SER A 11 8.01 2.11 13.37
N ASP A 12 7.25 3.01 13.99
CA ASP A 12 5.93 3.38 13.50
C ASP A 12 6.01 3.98 12.09
N VAL A 13 5.01 3.70 11.28
CA VAL A 13 4.83 4.32 9.96
C VAL A 13 3.59 5.19 10.02
N ILE A 14 3.76 6.46 9.66
CA ILE A 14 2.67 7.44 9.63
C ILE A 14 2.33 7.72 8.19
N MET A 15 1.03 7.74 7.89
CA MET A 15 0.55 7.89 6.53
C MET A 15 -0.70 8.76 6.51
N LEU A 16 -0.81 9.62 5.50
CA LEU A 16 -2.01 10.41 5.30
C LEU A 16 -3.20 9.50 4.95
N LYS A 17 -4.38 9.90 5.41
CA LYS A 17 -5.60 9.12 5.25
C LYS A 17 -5.82 8.58 3.82
N PRO A 18 -5.72 9.39 2.74
CA PRO A 18 -5.97 8.87 1.40
C PRO A 18 -5.04 7.72 1.02
N ASN A 19 -3.76 7.84 1.33
CA ASN A 19 -2.77 6.80 1.03
C ASN A 19 -2.99 5.55 1.88
N ALA A 20 -3.23 5.73 3.17
CA ALA A 20 -3.46 4.62 4.09
C ALA A 20 -4.71 3.83 3.69
N ARG A 21 -5.81 4.51 3.39
CA ARG A 21 -7.04 3.85 2.99
C ARG A 21 -6.89 3.10 1.67
N GLN A 22 -6.13 3.65 0.72
CA GLN A 22 -5.84 2.95 -0.54
C GLN A 22 -5.10 1.64 -0.28
N LEU A 23 -4.06 1.66 0.54
CA LEU A 23 -3.30 0.45 0.88
C LEU A 23 -4.17 -0.56 1.63
N LEU A 24 -4.94 -0.11 2.61
CA LEU A 24 -5.84 -0.99 3.36
C LEU A 24 -6.95 -1.58 2.49
N HIS A 25 -7.42 -0.83 1.50
CA HIS A 25 -8.39 -1.35 0.53
C HIS A 25 -7.75 -2.47 -0.32
N ILE A 26 -6.52 -2.29 -0.77
CA ILE A 26 -5.76 -3.33 -1.50
C ILE A 26 -5.65 -4.60 -0.65
N LEU A 27 -5.44 -4.44 0.66
CA LEU A 27 -5.34 -5.55 1.60
C LEU A 27 -6.70 -6.12 2.02
N ASP A 28 -7.79 -5.59 1.48
CA ASP A 28 -9.17 -5.97 1.82
C ASP A 28 -9.49 -5.78 3.31
N LYS A 29 -8.89 -4.75 3.91
CA LYS A 29 -9.10 -4.42 5.33
C LYS A 29 -10.10 -3.30 5.53
N VAL A 30 -10.32 -2.44 4.52
CA VAL A 30 -11.34 -1.39 4.56
C VAL A 30 -12.10 -1.36 3.24
N ASN A 31 -13.35 -0.91 3.29
CA ASN A 31 -14.11 -0.57 2.10
C ASN A 31 -13.81 0.90 1.77
N ILE A 32 -13.28 1.18 0.59
CA ILE A 32 -12.89 2.53 0.20
C ILE A 32 -14.08 3.50 0.18
N ASN A 33 -15.28 2.99 0.02
CA ASN A 33 -16.50 3.79 0.02
C ASN A 33 -17.08 4.00 1.42
N ASP A 34 -16.55 3.33 2.43
CA ASP A 34 -16.98 3.49 3.82
C ASP A 34 -16.38 4.78 4.37
N PRO A 35 -17.21 5.74 4.85
CA PRO A 35 -16.70 6.99 5.40
C PRO A 35 -16.03 6.85 6.76
N ASP A 36 -16.26 5.74 7.47
CA ASP A 36 -15.78 5.55 8.83
C ASP A 36 -14.33 5.06 8.83
N ASP A 37 -13.53 5.72 9.66
CA ASP A 37 -12.16 5.29 9.94
C ASP A 37 -12.15 4.46 11.22
N SER A 38 -11.41 3.37 11.22
CA SER A 38 -11.31 2.51 12.40
C SER A 38 -9.92 1.90 12.52
N ASP A 39 -9.56 1.60 13.75
CA ASP A 39 -8.35 0.86 14.05
C ASP A 39 -8.47 -0.58 13.55
N GLY A 40 -7.35 -1.22 13.28
CA GLY A 40 -7.36 -2.59 12.81
C GLY A 40 -6.04 -3.29 12.98
N ILE A 41 -5.97 -4.52 12.48
CA ILE A 41 -4.82 -5.39 12.64
C ILE A 41 -4.59 -6.22 11.38
N ILE A 42 -3.31 -6.43 11.05
CA ILE A 42 -2.84 -7.47 10.13
C ILE A 42 -2.12 -8.49 10.98
N MET A 43 -2.70 -9.67 11.12
CA MET A 43 -2.11 -10.74 11.92
C MET A 43 -0.94 -11.39 11.20
N VAL A 44 -0.02 -11.99 11.97
CA VAL A 44 1.19 -12.61 11.42
C VAL A 44 0.85 -13.57 10.26
N ASP A 45 -0.17 -14.38 10.41
CA ASP A 45 -0.57 -15.35 9.39
C ASP A 45 -1.22 -14.70 8.15
N GLN A 46 -1.57 -13.43 8.23
CA GLN A 46 -2.11 -12.66 7.11
C GLN A 46 -1.06 -11.89 6.33
N ILE A 47 0.15 -11.77 6.86
CA ILE A 47 1.20 -10.91 6.27
C ILE A 47 1.61 -11.40 4.89
N SER A 48 1.74 -12.70 4.69
CA SER A 48 2.13 -13.25 3.38
C SER A 48 1.13 -12.87 2.29
N ALA A 49 -0.16 -13.02 2.56
CA ALA A 49 -1.21 -12.63 1.63
C ALA A 49 -1.22 -11.11 1.40
N ALA A 50 -0.96 -10.33 2.45
CA ALA A 50 -0.88 -8.86 2.34
C ALA A 50 0.26 -8.44 1.42
N LEU A 51 1.44 -9.02 1.57
CA LEU A 51 2.58 -8.73 0.71
C LEU A 51 2.30 -9.10 -0.75
N THR A 52 1.66 -10.23 -0.98
CA THR A 52 1.28 -10.68 -2.33
C THR A 52 0.29 -9.71 -2.96
N ALA A 53 -0.72 -9.27 -2.19
CA ALA A 53 -1.73 -8.33 -2.68
C ALA A 53 -1.11 -6.97 -3.05
N LEU A 54 -0.20 -6.47 -2.21
CA LEU A 54 0.51 -5.21 -2.49
C LEU A 54 1.39 -5.33 -3.74
N GLN A 55 2.13 -6.43 -3.88
CA GLN A 55 2.97 -6.64 -5.05
C GLN A 55 2.13 -6.74 -6.33
N PHE A 56 1.01 -7.45 -6.28
CA PHE A 56 0.09 -7.55 -7.41
C PHE A 56 -0.43 -6.17 -7.83
N ALA A 57 -0.83 -5.35 -6.87
CA ALA A 57 -1.33 -4.00 -7.16
C ALA A 57 -0.24 -3.09 -7.74
N ILE A 58 0.99 -3.20 -7.23
CA ILE A 58 2.14 -2.45 -7.74
C ILE A 58 2.43 -2.84 -9.19
N ASP A 59 2.47 -4.14 -9.48
CA ASP A 59 2.73 -4.63 -10.83
C ASP A 59 1.65 -4.19 -11.81
N ALA A 60 0.39 -4.19 -11.37
CA ALA A 60 -0.73 -3.74 -12.18
C ALA A 60 -0.62 -2.23 -12.51
N GLU A 61 -0.26 -1.40 -11.55
CA GLU A 61 -0.06 0.03 -11.79
C GLU A 61 1.09 0.28 -12.77
N GLU A 62 2.21 -0.41 -12.57
CA GLU A 62 3.39 -0.24 -13.43
C GLU A 62 3.12 -0.70 -14.86
N ALA A 63 2.38 -1.79 -15.04
CA ALA A 63 2.00 -2.29 -16.35
C ALA A 63 1.06 -1.31 -17.06
N ALA A 64 0.06 -0.77 -16.35
CA ALA A 64 -0.87 0.20 -16.92
C ALA A 64 -0.18 1.50 -17.30
N LEU A 65 0.76 1.96 -16.48
CA LEU A 65 1.52 3.17 -16.77
C LEU A 65 2.43 2.98 -17.98
N LYS A 66 3.08 1.85 -18.10
CA LYS A 66 3.94 1.53 -19.25
C LYS A 66 3.14 1.50 -20.55
N GLU A 67 1.95 0.89 -20.53
CA GLU A 67 1.06 0.86 -21.69
C GLU A 67 0.59 2.27 -22.06
N ALA A 68 0.18 3.07 -21.09
CA ALA A 68 -0.24 4.45 -21.32
C ALA A 68 0.90 5.29 -21.92
N GLN A 69 2.13 5.11 -21.46
CA GLN A 69 3.29 5.78 -22.00
C GLN A 69 3.56 5.37 -23.47
N ALA A 70 3.42 4.08 -23.78
CA ALA A 70 3.61 3.57 -25.12
C ALA A 70 2.55 4.13 -26.08
N GLN A 71 1.28 4.19 -25.64
CA GLN A 71 0.20 4.76 -26.44
C GLN A 71 0.40 6.27 -26.67
N ALA A 72 0.78 7.00 -25.64
CA ALA A 72 1.05 8.44 -25.74
C ALA A 72 2.20 8.71 -26.73
N LYS A 73 3.25 7.93 -26.70
CA LYS A 73 4.38 8.03 -27.62
C LYS A 73 3.94 7.77 -29.07
N ALA A 74 3.12 6.73 -29.27
CA ALA A 74 2.61 6.40 -30.61
C ALA A 74 1.72 7.51 -31.20
N GLN A 75 1.02 8.26 -30.34
CA GLN A 75 0.16 9.37 -30.73
C GLN A 75 0.89 10.73 -30.77
N GLY A 76 2.19 10.75 -30.45
CA GLY A 76 2.96 11.98 -30.37
C GLY A 76 2.63 12.87 -29.20
N ALA A 77 1.92 12.33 -28.20
CA ALA A 77 1.56 13.07 -26.99
C ALA A 77 2.64 12.89 -25.90
N SER A 78 2.64 13.79 -24.92
CA SER A 78 3.50 13.65 -23.75
C SER A 78 3.06 12.44 -22.93
N PRO A 79 4.01 11.56 -22.51
CA PRO A 79 3.63 10.41 -21.71
C PRO A 79 3.14 10.83 -20.33
N PRO A 80 2.15 10.12 -19.76
CA PRO A 80 1.73 10.35 -18.39
C PRO A 80 2.84 9.94 -17.41
N HIS A 81 2.88 10.61 -16.29
CA HIS A 81 3.82 10.26 -15.22
C HIS A 81 3.12 10.37 -13.87
N THR A 82 3.59 9.60 -12.91
CA THR A 82 3.11 9.63 -11.54
C THR A 82 4.18 10.26 -10.66
N ILE A 83 3.83 11.31 -9.90
CA ILE A 83 4.78 12.00 -9.02
C ILE A 83 5.28 11.05 -7.94
N VAL A 84 4.37 10.29 -7.30
CA VAL A 84 4.71 9.28 -6.30
C VAL A 84 3.98 7.99 -6.66
N SER A 85 4.73 6.96 -7.02
CA SER A 85 4.19 5.67 -7.43
C SER A 85 3.60 4.91 -6.23
N LEU A 86 2.75 3.93 -6.52
CA LEU A 86 2.25 3.02 -5.49
C LEU A 86 3.40 2.28 -4.81
N ARG A 87 4.42 1.86 -5.56
CA ARG A 87 5.62 1.23 -5.00
C ARG A 87 6.29 2.11 -3.95
N GLN A 88 6.46 3.39 -4.24
CA GLN A 88 7.07 4.34 -3.32
C GLN A 88 6.21 4.56 -2.08
N ARG A 89 4.90 4.68 -2.26
CA ARG A 89 3.96 4.90 -1.14
C ARG A 89 3.84 3.68 -0.25
N ALA A 90 3.87 2.49 -0.84
CA ALA A 90 3.71 1.23 -0.11
C ALA A 90 5.01 0.75 0.55
N TYR A 91 6.16 1.25 0.11
CA TYR A 91 7.47 0.77 0.56
C TYR A 91 7.62 0.70 2.09
N PRO A 92 7.29 1.74 2.86
CA PRO A 92 7.42 1.67 4.31
C PRO A 92 6.56 0.57 4.95
N ILE A 93 5.36 0.37 4.42
CA ILE A 93 4.45 -0.69 4.91
C ILE A 93 4.97 -2.07 4.52
N ILE A 94 5.47 -2.21 3.30
CA ILE A 94 6.06 -3.47 2.83
C ILE A 94 7.23 -3.88 3.73
N GLU A 95 8.11 -2.94 4.06
CA GLU A 95 9.24 -3.22 4.94
C GLU A 95 8.79 -3.56 6.36
N MET A 96 7.79 -2.85 6.88
CA MET A 96 7.21 -3.18 8.18
C MET A 96 6.62 -4.60 8.18
N LEU A 97 5.87 -4.95 7.14
CA LEU A 97 5.28 -6.29 7.03
C LEU A 97 6.34 -7.39 6.96
N LYS A 98 7.40 -7.17 6.18
CA LYS A 98 8.50 -8.14 6.07
C LYS A 98 9.20 -8.36 7.40
N ARG A 99 9.51 -7.28 8.12
CA ARG A 99 10.15 -7.36 9.44
C ARG A 99 9.22 -8.03 10.45
N SER A 100 7.95 -7.69 10.42
CA SER A 100 6.95 -8.26 11.33
C SER A 100 6.78 -9.76 11.09
N ALA A 101 6.77 -10.21 9.84
CA ALA A 101 6.72 -11.63 9.52
C ALA A 101 7.94 -12.37 10.06
N LYS A 102 9.13 -11.80 9.90
CA LYS A 102 10.38 -12.38 10.38
C LYS A 102 10.40 -12.52 11.90
N GLU A 103 9.87 -11.51 12.59
CA GLU A 103 9.87 -11.47 14.07
C GLU A 103 8.58 -12.06 14.67
N HIS A 104 7.68 -12.59 13.85
CA HIS A 104 6.38 -13.11 14.27
C HIS A 104 5.55 -12.10 15.05
N CYS A 105 5.48 -10.87 14.55
CA CYS A 105 4.72 -9.78 15.17
C CYS A 105 3.55 -9.39 14.28
N ASP A 106 2.43 -9.03 14.89
CA ASP A 106 1.30 -8.44 14.16
C ASP A 106 1.59 -6.98 13.83
N VAL A 107 0.89 -6.46 12.82
CA VAL A 107 0.90 -5.04 12.49
C VAL A 107 -0.48 -4.47 12.81
N ILE A 108 -0.53 -3.41 13.58
CA ILE A 108 -1.79 -2.73 13.92
C ILE A 108 -1.77 -1.33 13.33
N TRP A 109 -2.95 -0.75 13.13
CA TRP A 109 -3.05 0.67 12.80
C TRP A 109 -4.08 1.34 13.68
N THR A 110 -3.82 2.61 13.97
CA THR A 110 -4.71 3.49 14.72
C THR A 110 -5.01 4.74 13.91
N VAL A 111 -6.17 5.30 14.12
CA VAL A 111 -6.65 6.51 13.44
C VAL A 111 -6.75 7.69 14.39
#